data_c33f8fdecc80f9084de88ad82916a538
#
_entry.id   c33f8fdecc80f9084de88ad82916a538
#
_cell.length_a   1.000
_cell.length_b   1.000
_cell.length_c   1.000
_cell.angle_alpha   90.00
_cell.angle_beta   90.00
_cell.angle_gamma   90.00
#
_symmetry.space_group_name_H-M   'P 1'
#
loop_
_entity.id
_entity.type
_entity.pdbx_description
1 polymer ?
#
loop_
_entity_poly.entity_id
_entity_poly.type
_entity_poly.pdbx_seq_one_letter_code
_entity_poly.pdbx_strand_id
1 'polypeptide(L)'
;MEATALVHILRTLIVPATVCAYVPVGTEPGAAAAVAMLDALHDAGARVLLPIALTDAAGTPLPLHWAEYRPGELVPARYGLLEPNGTRLPPDALAQAGLVLVPALAVDRRGVRLGRGAGFYDRSLPMRGPDAQLMAVVRDDELLDALPGEEHDVPMTHALTPGRGVVRLG
;
A
#
# COMPACT_ATOMS: atom_id res chain seq x y z
N MET A 1 9.68 -16.59 -6.39
CA MET A 1 10.29 -15.69 -7.41
C MET A 1 9.65 -14.31 -7.41
N GLU A 2 8.35 -14.21 -7.44
CA GLU A 2 7.60 -12.93 -7.41
C GLU A 2 7.96 -12.06 -6.19
N ALA A 3 7.84 -12.60 -4.99
CA ALA A 3 8.14 -11.87 -3.77
C ALA A 3 9.61 -11.45 -3.69
N THR A 4 10.53 -12.29 -4.13
CA THR A 4 11.97 -11.98 -4.16
C THR A 4 12.24 -10.81 -5.12
N ALA A 5 11.57 -10.78 -6.28
CA ALA A 5 11.71 -9.70 -7.24
C ALA A 5 11.21 -8.37 -6.66
N LEU A 6 10.06 -8.37 -5.99
CA LEU A 6 9.52 -7.18 -5.33
C LEU A 6 10.46 -6.65 -4.24
N VAL A 7 10.98 -7.53 -3.38
CA VAL A 7 11.96 -7.14 -2.36
C VAL A 7 13.18 -6.50 -2.99
N HIS A 8 13.71 -7.11 -4.06
CA HIS A 8 14.88 -6.57 -4.77
C HIS A 8 14.60 -5.16 -5.31
N ILE A 9 13.44 -4.96 -5.96
CA ILE A 9 13.08 -3.65 -6.49
C ILE A 9 12.98 -2.63 -5.35
N LEU A 10 12.30 -2.96 -4.25
CA LEU A 10 12.17 -2.05 -3.11
C LEU A 10 13.51 -1.66 -2.51
N ARG A 11 14.49 -2.57 -2.49
CA ARG A 11 15.85 -2.27 -2.02
C ARG A 11 16.58 -1.27 -2.90
N THR A 12 16.21 -1.15 -4.16
CA THR A 12 16.85 -0.25 -5.12
C THR A 12 16.14 1.11 -5.24
N LEU A 13 14.95 1.24 -4.64
CA LEU A 13 14.21 2.50 -4.70
C LEU A 13 14.88 3.57 -3.85
N ILE A 14 14.86 4.80 -4.36
CA ILE A 14 15.11 5.99 -3.56
C ILE A 14 13.78 6.34 -2.90
N VAL A 15 13.68 6.13 -1.58
CA VAL A 15 12.44 6.32 -0.85
C VAL A 15 12.40 7.70 -0.17
N PRO A 16 11.22 8.33 -0.04
CA PRO A 16 11.07 9.55 0.74
C PRO A 16 11.19 9.24 2.24
N ALA A 17 11.24 10.30 3.06
CA ALA A 17 11.40 10.18 4.51
C ALA A 17 10.30 9.35 5.18
N THR A 18 9.06 9.45 4.68
CA THR A 18 7.91 8.70 5.18
C THR A 18 7.23 7.95 4.05
N VAL A 19 6.99 6.68 4.25
CA VAL A 19 6.30 5.77 3.32
C VAL A 19 5.14 5.13 4.05
N CYS A 20 3.95 5.20 3.48
CA CYS A 20 2.85 4.34 3.89
C CYS A 20 2.89 3.06 3.06
N ALA A 21 2.85 1.94 3.73
CA ALA A 21 2.85 0.62 3.11
C ALA A 21 1.74 -0.25 3.71
N TYR A 22 1.74 -1.52 3.45
CA TYR A 22 0.84 -2.50 4.05
C TYR A 22 1.55 -3.85 4.13
N VAL A 23 1.03 -4.75 4.94
CA VAL A 23 1.53 -6.12 5.03
C VAL A 23 0.77 -6.98 4.03
N PRO A 24 1.38 -7.40 2.91
CA PRO A 24 0.68 -8.28 1.96
C PRO A 24 0.32 -9.61 2.61
N VAL A 25 -0.87 -10.11 2.31
CA VAL A 25 -1.41 -11.34 2.89
C VAL A 25 -2.03 -12.23 1.82
N GLY A 26 -2.15 -13.53 2.12
CA GLY A 26 -2.81 -14.49 1.24
C GLY A 26 -2.15 -14.58 -0.13
N THR A 27 -2.92 -14.25 -1.16
CA THR A 27 -2.49 -14.30 -2.57
C THR A 27 -1.98 -12.95 -3.09
N GLU A 28 -1.90 -11.93 -2.24
CA GLU A 28 -1.36 -10.63 -2.65
C GLU A 28 0.09 -10.75 -3.09
N PRO A 29 0.51 -9.97 -4.12
CA PRO A 29 1.92 -9.95 -4.52
C PRO A 29 2.83 -9.61 -3.34
N GLY A 30 3.86 -10.42 -3.16
CA GLY A 30 4.81 -10.23 -2.08
C GLY A 30 4.45 -10.87 -0.74
N ALA A 31 3.28 -11.50 -0.59
CA ALA A 31 2.85 -12.09 0.67
C ALA A 31 3.85 -13.12 1.24
N ALA A 32 4.52 -13.86 0.38
CA ALA A 32 5.54 -14.84 0.80
C ALA A 32 6.80 -14.19 1.42
N ALA A 33 6.99 -12.90 1.24
CA ALA A 33 8.13 -12.14 1.78
C ALA A 33 7.70 -10.79 2.35
N ALA A 34 6.51 -10.73 2.96
CA ALA A 34 5.92 -9.49 3.45
C ALA A 34 6.84 -8.71 4.39
N VAL A 35 7.42 -9.38 5.38
CA VAL A 35 8.35 -8.76 6.33
C VAL A 35 9.61 -8.24 5.62
N ALA A 36 10.15 -9.00 4.68
CA ALA A 36 11.33 -8.57 3.93
C ALA A 36 11.05 -7.33 3.06
N MET A 37 9.83 -7.18 2.53
CA MET A 37 9.42 -5.98 1.80
C MET A 37 9.40 -4.76 2.72
N LEU A 38 8.85 -4.90 3.92
CA LEU A 38 8.81 -3.80 4.91
C LEU A 38 10.20 -3.45 5.41
N ASP A 39 11.02 -4.46 5.69
CA ASP A 39 12.40 -4.27 6.12
C ASP A 39 13.23 -3.56 5.04
N ALA A 40 12.99 -3.86 3.76
CA ALA A 40 13.65 -3.16 2.65
C ALA A 40 13.39 -1.65 2.67
N LEU A 41 12.16 -1.24 2.92
CA LEU A 41 11.80 0.17 3.05
C LEU A 41 12.42 0.80 4.29
N HIS A 42 12.35 0.11 5.41
CA HIS A 42 12.95 0.55 6.67
C HIS A 42 14.47 0.72 6.54
N ASP A 43 15.14 -0.25 5.95
CA ASP A 43 16.60 -0.24 5.77
C ASP A 43 17.05 0.84 4.78
N ALA A 44 16.18 1.25 3.87
CA ALA A 44 16.41 2.39 2.98
C ALA A 44 16.31 3.75 3.71
N GLY A 45 15.97 3.75 4.99
CA GLY A 45 15.90 4.94 5.83
C GLY A 45 14.50 5.56 5.96
N ALA A 46 13.48 4.93 5.41
CA ALA A 46 12.12 5.45 5.51
C ALA A 46 11.49 5.18 6.88
N ARG A 47 10.72 6.16 7.36
CA ARG A 47 9.72 5.92 8.39
C ARG A 47 8.54 5.23 7.72
N VAL A 48 8.30 3.97 8.05
CA VAL A 48 7.23 3.17 7.43
C VAL A 48 5.99 3.19 8.31
N LEU A 49 4.86 3.62 7.75
CA LEU A 49 3.56 3.60 8.41
C LEU A 49 2.72 2.47 7.82
N LEU A 50 2.11 1.66 8.68
CA LEU A 50 1.24 0.55 8.29
C LEU A 50 -0.20 0.83 8.71
N PRO A 51 -1.18 0.33 7.95
CA PRO A 51 -2.57 0.64 8.18
C PRO A 51 -3.16 -0.15 9.35
N ILE A 52 -4.07 0.50 10.06
CA ILE A 52 -4.95 -0.10 11.06
C ILE A 52 -6.38 0.08 10.56
N ALA A 53 -7.05 -1.03 10.30
CA ALA A 53 -8.40 -1.06 9.77
C ALA A 53 -9.42 -1.02 10.91
N LEU A 54 -10.22 0.01 10.95
CA LEU A 54 -11.30 0.20 11.92
C LEU A 54 -12.64 0.35 11.21
N THR A 55 -13.70 -0.07 11.90
CA THR A 55 -15.07 0.11 11.45
C THR A 55 -15.85 0.88 12.51
N ASP A 56 -16.94 1.53 12.08
CA ASP A 56 -17.90 2.15 13.01
C ASP A 56 -18.80 1.08 13.67
N ALA A 57 -19.74 1.53 14.50
CA ALA A 57 -20.67 0.63 15.19
C ALA A 57 -21.58 -0.18 14.23
N ALA A 58 -21.80 0.30 13.01
CA ALA A 58 -22.58 -0.39 11.97
C ALA A 58 -21.72 -1.33 11.11
N GLY A 59 -20.41 -1.41 11.34
CA GLY A 59 -19.49 -2.21 10.56
C GLY A 59 -19.00 -1.53 9.29
N THR A 60 -19.27 -0.24 9.10
CA THR A 60 -18.81 0.53 7.95
C THR A 60 -17.32 0.85 8.12
N PRO A 61 -16.48 0.60 7.09
CA PRO A 61 -15.08 0.97 7.16
C PRO A 61 -14.88 2.47 7.38
N LEU A 62 -14.00 2.79 8.33
CA LEU A 62 -13.50 4.15 8.52
C LEU A 62 -12.25 4.35 7.65
N PRO A 63 -11.82 5.60 7.41
CA PRO A 63 -10.50 5.84 6.86
C PRO A 63 -9.45 5.12 7.71
N LEU A 64 -8.43 4.56 7.07
CA LEU A 64 -7.37 3.86 7.76
C LEU A 64 -6.66 4.75 8.77
N HIS A 65 -6.44 4.22 9.97
CA HIS A 65 -5.47 4.75 10.91
C HIS A 65 -4.11 4.14 10.60
N TRP A 66 -3.07 4.64 11.21
CA TRP A 66 -1.70 4.27 10.90
C TRP A 66 -0.91 4.06 12.19
N ALA A 67 0.14 3.28 12.11
CA ALA A 67 1.17 3.23 13.15
C ALA A 67 2.52 2.89 12.51
N GLU A 68 3.59 3.31 13.16
CA GLU A 68 4.94 3.11 12.65
C GLU A 68 5.35 1.64 12.74
N TYR A 69 5.87 1.13 11.64
CA TYR A 69 6.48 -0.19 11.59
C TYR A 69 7.87 -0.17 12.22
N ARG A 70 8.11 -1.13 13.10
CA ARG A 70 9.44 -1.44 13.62
C ARG A 70 9.71 -2.91 13.41
N PRO A 71 10.89 -3.29 12.86
CA PRO A 71 11.21 -4.69 12.63
C PRO A 71 10.98 -5.56 13.87
N GLY A 72 10.29 -6.70 13.68
CA GLY A 72 9.98 -7.64 14.76
C GLY A 72 8.78 -7.29 15.62
N GLU A 73 8.08 -6.18 15.38
CA GLU A 73 6.99 -5.71 16.25
C GLU A 73 5.57 -5.85 15.63
N LEU A 74 5.40 -6.66 14.60
CA LEU A 74 4.06 -6.94 14.07
C LEU A 74 3.29 -7.87 15.00
N VAL A 75 2.00 -7.59 15.20
CA VAL A 75 1.09 -8.37 16.04
C VAL A 75 -0.09 -8.88 15.22
N PRO A 76 -0.64 -10.07 15.56
CA PRO A 76 -1.85 -10.58 14.92
C PRO A 76 -3.04 -9.66 15.13
N ALA A 77 -3.85 -9.48 14.09
CA ALA A 77 -5.07 -8.70 14.10
C ALA A 77 -6.22 -9.49 13.49
N ARG A 78 -7.38 -8.85 13.28
CA ARG A 78 -8.54 -9.49 12.67
C ARG A 78 -8.25 -10.00 11.25
N TYR A 79 -8.96 -11.02 10.82
CA TYR A 79 -8.92 -11.60 9.46
C TYR A 79 -7.55 -12.15 9.04
N GLY A 80 -6.74 -12.62 10.01
CA GLY A 80 -5.40 -13.12 9.71
C GLY A 80 -4.40 -12.05 9.31
N LEU A 81 -4.73 -10.78 9.51
CA LEU A 81 -3.87 -9.65 9.23
C LEU A 81 -2.80 -9.52 10.32
N LEU A 82 -1.71 -8.83 9.97
CA LEU A 82 -0.71 -8.36 10.91
C LEU A 82 -0.78 -6.84 10.98
N GLU A 83 -0.67 -6.30 12.17
CA GLU A 83 -0.69 -4.86 12.41
C GLU A 83 0.55 -4.42 13.19
N PRO A 84 0.96 -3.14 13.02
CA PRO A 84 2.03 -2.57 13.84
C PRO A 84 1.57 -2.41 15.29
N ASN A 85 2.53 -2.52 16.22
CA ASN A 85 2.28 -2.42 17.65
C ASN A 85 2.69 -1.05 18.22
N GLY A 86 2.70 -0.03 17.41
CA GLY A 86 3.06 1.34 17.81
C GLY A 86 1.86 2.18 18.22
N THR A 87 2.14 3.43 18.56
CA THR A 87 1.11 4.43 18.83
C THR A 87 0.26 4.65 17.58
N ARG A 88 -1.06 4.58 17.74
CA ARG A 88 -2.00 4.83 16.66
C ARG A 88 -1.96 6.29 16.24
N LEU A 89 -1.79 6.52 14.94
CA LEU A 89 -1.84 7.83 14.32
C LEU A 89 -3.18 8.01 13.59
N PRO A 90 -3.69 9.26 13.51
CA PRO A 90 -4.97 9.52 12.85
C PRO A 90 -4.89 9.32 11.34
N PRO A 91 -6.04 9.23 10.64
CA PRO A 91 -6.07 9.02 9.19
C PRO A 91 -5.30 10.05 8.37
N ASP A 92 -5.23 11.30 8.82
CA ASP A 92 -4.48 12.35 8.13
C ASP A 92 -2.95 12.19 8.22
N ALA A 93 -2.45 11.22 8.98
CA ALA A 93 -1.03 10.86 8.94
C ALA A 93 -0.58 10.44 7.53
N LEU A 94 -1.49 9.94 6.70
CA LEU A 94 -1.24 9.62 5.31
C LEU A 94 -0.67 10.81 4.53
N ALA A 95 -1.06 12.03 4.87
CA ALA A 95 -0.56 13.25 4.22
C ALA A 95 0.95 13.48 4.38
N GLN A 96 1.59 12.82 5.36
CA GLN A 96 3.03 12.92 5.58
C GLN A 96 3.85 12.04 4.63
N ALA A 97 3.22 11.06 3.99
CA ALA A 97 3.91 10.11 3.13
C ALA A 97 4.17 10.68 1.74
N GLY A 98 5.41 10.60 1.30
CA GLY A 98 5.78 10.91 -0.09
C GLY A 98 5.57 9.74 -1.04
N LEU A 99 5.43 8.53 -0.51
CA LEU A 99 5.12 7.31 -1.24
C LEU A 99 4.09 6.51 -0.46
N VAL A 100 3.05 6.06 -1.14
CA VAL A 100 2.03 5.17 -0.60
C VAL A 100 1.96 3.92 -1.46
N LEU A 101 2.32 2.78 -0.90
CA LEU A 101 2.08 1.49 -1.52
C LEU A 101 0.63 1.09 -1.26
N VAL A 102 -0.10 0.76 -2.31
CA VAL A 102 -1.54 0.50 -2.24
C VAL A 102 -1.83 -0.92 -2.74
N PRO A 103 -2.54 -1.73 -1.95
CA PRO A 103 -2.96 -3.04 -2.42
C PRO A 103 -4.02 -2.90 -3.52
N ALA A 104 -3.96 -3.77 -4.53
CA ALA A 104 -4.90 -3.78 -5.63
C ALA A 104 -5.05 -5.18 -6.22
N LEU A 105 -6.22 -5.49 -6.73
CA LEU A 105 -6.44 -6.68 -7.55
C LEU A 105 -5.97 -6.44 -8.99
N ALA A 106 -6.11 -5.21 -9.46
CA ALA A 106 -5.63 -4.76 -10.76
C ALA A 106 -5.51 -3.24 -10.78
N VAL A 107 -4.73 -2.73 -11.72
CA VAL A 107 -4.64 -1.29 -12.01
C VAL A 107 -4.53 -1.12 -13.53
N ASP A 108 -5.08 -0.04 -14.06
CA ASP A 108 -4.93 0.27 -15.47
C ASP A 108 -3.91 1.38 -15.72
N ARG A 109 -3.61 1.60 -16.99
CA ARG A 109 -2.60 2.58 -17.41
C ARG A 109 -2.97 4.02 -17.12
N ARG A 110 -4.24 4.29 -16.80
CA ARG A 110 -4.72 5.62 -16.39
C ARG A 110 -4.66 5.81 -14.87
N GLY A 111 -4.31 4.75 -14.12
CA GLY A 111 -4.26 4.77 -12.67
C GLY A 111 -5.54 4.30 -11.98
N VAL A 112 -6.54 3.84 -12.72
CA VAL A 112 -7.76 3.28 -12.13
C VAL A 112 -7.43 1.98 -11.40
N ARG A 113 -7.80 1.89 -10.13
CA ARG A 113 -7.49 0.76 -9.25
C ARG A 113 -8.73 -0.06 -8.94
N LEU A 114 -8.62 -1.37 -9.08
CA LEU A 114 -9.62 -2.31 -8.61
C LEU A 114 -9.18 -2.81 -7.22
N GLY A 115 -9.97 -2.46 -6.20
CA GLY A 115 -9.78 -2.95 -4.83
C GLY A 115 -10.67 -4.15 -4.54
N ARG A 116 -10.57 -4.67 -3.30
CA ARG A 116 -11.33 -5.83 -2.84
C ARG A 116 -12.77 -5.52 -2.43
N GLY A 117 -13.18 -4.26 -2.49
CA GLY A 117 -14.57 -3.83 -2.24
C GLY A 117 -14.86 -3.37 -0.80
N ALA A 118 -13.94 -3.50 0.15
CA ALA A 118 -14.16 -3.04 1.52
C ALA A 118 -14.22 -1.51 1.63
N GLY A 119 -13.46 -0.80 0.79
CA GLY A 119 -13.52 0.67 0.72
C GLY A 119 -12.59 1.41 1.68
N PHE A 120 -11.71 0.73 2.40
CA PHE A 120 -10.77 1.38 3.32
C PHE A 120 -9.85 2.38 2.60
N TYR A 121 -9.27 1.98 1.47
CA TYR A 121 -8.37 2.84 0.71
C TYR A 121 -9.11 3.95 -0.04
N ASP A 122 -10.31 3.69 -0.56
CA ASP A 122 -11.11 4.71 -1.22
C ASP A 122 -11.50 5.85 -0.26
N ARG A 123 -11.68 5.53 1.03
CA ARG A 123 -11.94 6.52 2.08
C ARG A 123 -10.68 7.22 2.59
N SER A 124 -9.53 6.61 2.43
CA SER A 124 -8.26 7.10 2.98
C SER A 124 -7.48 7.95 1.99
N LEU A 125 -7.41 7.55 0.73
CA LEU A 125 -6.57 8.18 -0.30
C LEU A 125 -6.88 9.65 -0.55
N PRO A 126 -8.11 10.16 -0.36
CA PRO A 126 -8.35 11.61 -0.43
C PRO A 126 -7.50 12.44 0.54
N MET A 127 -7.00 11.84 1.62
CA MET A 127 -6.14 12.52 2.62
C MET A 127 -4.66 12.52 2.25
N ARG A 128 -4.28 11.94 1.11
CA ARG A 128 -2.88 11.93 0.66
C ARG A 128 -2.31 13.33 0.50
N GLY A 129 -1.01 13.44 0.66
CA GLY A 129 -0.30 14.67 0.30
C GLY A 129 -0.41 14.96 -1.22
N PRO A 130 -0.36 16.23 -1.64
CA PRO A 130 -0.57 16.60 -3.05
C PRO A 130 0.48 16.04 -3.99
N ASP A 131 1.70 15.83 -3.50
CA ASP A 131 2.83 15.34 -4.30
C ASP A 131 3.16 13.87 -4.04
N ALA A 132 2.31 13.16 -3.30
CA ALA A 132 2.53 11.76 -2.98
C ALA A 132 2.47 10.88 -4.23
N GLN A 133 3.43 9.96 -4.35
CA GLN A 133 3.34 8.87 -5.30
C GLN A 133 2.42 7.79 -4.73
N LEU A 134 1.40 7.42 -5.49
CA LEU A 134 0.48 6.34 -5.15
C LEU A 134 0.81 5.14 -6.04
N MET A 135 1.35 4.10 -5.44
CA MET A 135 1.92 2.97 -6.18
C MET A 135 1.13 1.70 -5.89
N ALA A 136 0.35 1.26 -6.86
CA ALA A 136 -0.37 -0.01 -6.77
C ALA A 136 0.60 -1.17 -6.96
N VAL A 137 0.58 -2.13 -6.05
CA VAL A 137 1.41 -3.35 -6.14
C VAL A 137 0.57 -4.46 -6.76
N VAL A 138 0.93 -4.88 -7.95
CA VAL A 138 0.19 -5.86 -8.75
C VAL A 138 1.15 -6.81 -9.48
N ARG A 139 0.62 -7.91 -10.00
CA ARG A 139 1.35 -8.78 -10.93
C ARG A 139 1.43 -8.15 -12.31
N ASP A 140 2.33 -8.62 -13.15
CA ASP A 140 2.51 -8.06 -14.50
C ASP A 140 1.23 -8.17 -15.34
N ASP A 141 0.47 -9.25 -15.19
CA ASP A 141 -0.80 -9.48 -15.92
C ASP A 141 -2.02 -8.79 -15.26
N GLU A 142 -1.82 -8.16 -14.10
CA GLU A 142 -2.83 -7.36 -13.42
C GLU A 142 -2.69 -5.86 -13.73
N LEU A 143 -1.68 -5.47 -14.49
CA LEU A 143 -1.56 -4.14 -15.10
C LEU A 143 -2.27 -4.18 -16.45
N LEU A 144 -3.47 -3.60 -16.49
CA LEU A 144 -4.41 -3.72 -17.62
C LEU A 144 -4.44 -2.46 -18.47
N ASP A 145 -5.03 -2.55 -19.64
CA ASP A 145 -5.16 -1.39 -20.53
C ASP A 145 -6.24 -0.41 -20.02
N ALA A 146 -7.39 -0.93 -19.58
CA ALA A 146 -8.48 -0.12 -19.05
C ALA A 146 -9.33 -0.89 -18.06
N LEU A 147 -9.74 -0.19 -17.00
CA LEU A 147 -10.70 -0.65 -16.00
C LEU A 147 -11.86 0.35 -15.91
N PRO A 148 -13.07 -0.09 -15.56
CA PRO A 148 -14.13 0.85 -15.21
C PRO A 148 -13.76 1.58 -13.92
N GLY A 149 -13.96 2.90 -13.90
CA GLY A 149 -13.67 3.75 -12.76
C GLY A 149 -14.65 4.91 -12.68
N GLU A 150 -14.72 5.55 -11.52
CA GLU A 150 -15.57 6.72 -11.27
C GLU A 150 -14.70 7.98 -11.15
N GLU A 151 -15.27 9.13 -11.48
CA GLU A 151 -14.55 10.41 -11.48
C GLU A 151 -13.98 10.79 -10.13
N HIS A 152 -14.62 10.36 -9.03
CA HIS A 152 -14.16 10.66 -7.67
C HIS A 152 -13.08 9.69 -7.16
N ASP A 153 -12.79 8.63 -7.90
CA ASP A 153 -11.74 7.70 -7.53
C ASP A 153 -10.37 8.38 -7.63
N VAL A 154 -9.54 8.17 -6.61
CA VAL A 154 -8.18 8.70 -6.62
C VAL A 154 -7.31 7.82 -7.51
N PRO A 155 -6.78 8.35 -8.63
CA PRO A 155 -5.94 7.54 -9.51
C PRO A 155 -4.58 7.24 -8.90
N MET A 156 -4.07 6.04 -9.17
CA MET A 156 -2.68 5.69 -8.87
C MET A 156 -1.75 6.42 -9.81
N THR A 157 -0.58 6.79 -9.32
CA THR A 157 0.45 7.45 -10.12
C THR A 157 1.43 6.47 -10.73
N HIS A 158 1.59 5.32 -10.08
CA HIS A 158 2.53 4.27 -10.48
C HIS A 158 1.96 2.88 -10.19
N ALA A 159 2.52 1.89 -10.88
CA ALA A 159 2.38 0.48 -10.54
C ALA A 159 3.75 -0.10 -10.20
N LEU A 160 3.78 -1.04 -9.27
CA LEU A 160 4.95 -1.85 -8.98
C LEU A 160 4.63 -3.29 -9.33
N THR A 161 5.37 -3.86 -10.26
CA THR A 161 5.20 -5.26 -10.67
C THR A 161 6.51 -6.04 -10.57
N PRO A 162 6.46 -7.36 -10.34
CA PRO A 162 7.66 -8.16 -10.21
C PRO A 162 8.56 -8.16 -11.46
N GLY A 163 7.96 -8.17 -12.65
CA GLY A 163 8.70 -8.27 -13.91
C GLY A 163 9.04 -6.92 -14.54
N ARG A 164 8.21 -5.90 -14.37
CA ARG A 164 8.40 -4.59 -14.99
C ARG A 164 8.99 -3.54 -14.03
N GLY A 165 9.04 -3.84 -12.74
CA GLY A 165 9.47 -2.87 -11.74
C GLY A 165 8.47 -1.75 -11.55
N VAL A 166 8.95 -0.53 -11.41
CA VAL A 166 8.11 0.66 -11.24
C VAL A 166 7.69 1.19 -12.61
N VAL A 167 6.39 1.28 -12.83
CA VAL A 167 5.79 1.79 -14.07
C VAL A 167 4.99 3.04 -13.77
N ARG A 168 5.29 4.14 -14.45
CA ARG A 168 4.51 5.37 -14.33
C ARG A 168 3.18 5.22 -15.09
N LEU A 169 2.08 5.70 -14.47
CA LEU A 169 0.72 5.66 -15.01
C LEU A 169 0.25 7.08 -15.35
N GLY A 170 -0.78 7.16 -16.20
CA GLY A 170 -1.37 8.43 -16.60
C GLY A 170 -1.08 8.90 -18.00
#